data_e3d20b07feb202912d3779c866bd7959
#
_entry.id   e3d20b07feb202912d3779c866bd7959
#
_cell.length_a   1.000
_cell.length_b   1.000
_cell.length_c   1.000
_cell.angle_alpha   90.00
_cell.angle_beta   90.00
_cell.angle_gamma   90.00
#
_symmetry.space_group_name_H-M   'P 1'
#
loop_
_entity.id
_entity.type
_entity.pdbx_description
1 polymer ?
#
loop_
_entity_poly.entity_id
_entity_poly.type
_entity_poly.pdbx_seq_one_letter_code
_entity_poly.pdbx_strand_id
1 'polypeptide(L)'
;MKKAPFNISIESDYKELWRYNLALIGEVTVAGERVDVVRHLDEVASVGDNLKVAPQGYNPNRNVEIESAEGESLTLYIYVIPHTLPLSRAVEECRPFDMRVTIKHGDNTIYNRHHEINQWSGDNIEIKFEGI
;
A
#
# COMPACT_ATOMS: atom_id res chain seq x y z
N MET A 1 -15.52 12.50 -19.71
CA MET A 1 -14.93 11.71 -18.65
C MET A 1 -15.75 11.80 -17.39
N LYS A 2 -15.85 10.69 -16.71
CA LYS A 2 -16.56 10.63 -15.44
C LYS A 2 -15.67 11.07 -14.30
N LYS A 3 -16.17 11.95 -13.45
CA LYS A 3 -15.53 12.30 -12.18
C LYS A 3 -16.17 11.49 -11.06
N ALA A 4 -15.36 10.86 -10.26
CA ALA A 4 -15.80 10.12 -9.10
C ALA A 4 -14.66 10.03 -8.10
N PRO A 5 -14.93 9.77 -6.81
CA PRO A 5 -13.87 9.55 -5.85
C PRO A 5 -13.16 8.24 -6.13
N PHE A 6 -11.85 8.23 -5.84
CA PHE A 6 -11.07 7.00 -5.83
C PHE A 6 -11.06 6.43 -4.43
N ASN A 7 -11.41 5.16 -4.30
CA ASN A 7 -11.30 4.44 -3.04
C ASN A 7 -10.18 3.43 -3.17
N ILE A 8 -9.16 3.58 -2.32
CA ILE A 8 -7.94 2.78 -2.36
C ILE A 8 -7.90 1.90 -1.13
N SER A 9 -7.79 0.59 -1.32
CA SER A 9 -7.75 -0.38 -0.25
C SER A 9 -6.49 -1.24 -0.38
N ILE A 10 -5.75 -1.39 0.71
CA ILE A 10 -4.58 -2.25 0.79
C ILE A 10 -4.80 -3.21 1.94
N GLU A 11 -4.65 -4.50 1.67
CA GLU A 11 -4.83 -5.53 2.68
C GLU A 11 -3.85 -6.68 2.49
N SER A 12 -3.45 -7.29 3.58
CA SER A 12 -2.60 -8.47 3.59
C SER A 12 -2.89 -9.28 4.85
N ASP A 13 -2.91 -10.59 4.70
CA ASP A 13 -3.05 -11.52 5.82
C ASP A 13 -1.70 -12.05 6.33
N TYR A 14 -0.62 -11.45 5.88
CA TYR A 14 0.72 -11.87 6.30
C TYR A 14 0.93 -11.66 7.80
N LYS A 15 1.30 -12.70 8.51
CA LYS A 15 1.38 -12.69 9.97
C LYS A 15 2.48 -11.79 10.51
N GLU A 16 3.54 -11.56 9.74
CA GLU A 16 4.66 -10.72 10.14
C GLU A 16 4.67 -9.37 9.44
N LEU A 17 3.52 -8.88 9.02
CA LEU A 17 3.41 -7.55 8.40
C LEU A 17 3.92 -6.44 9.31
N TRP A 18 3.99 -6.67 10.61
CA TRP A 18 4.54 -5.74 11.59
C TRP A 18 6.02 -5.38 11.33
N ARG A 19 6.74 -6.17 10.54
CA ARG A 19 8.12 -5.87 10.16
C ARG A 19 8.25 -4.75 9.12
N TYR A 20 7.13 -4.22 8.64
CA TYR A 20 7.10 -3.26 7.54
C TYR A 20 6.35 -2.00 7.91
N ASN A 21 6.87 -0.88 7.43
CA ASN A 21 6.14 0.38 7.39
C ASN A 21 5.45 0.48 6.03
N LEU A 22 4.26 1.05 6.02
CA LEU A 22 3.51 1.27 4.79
C LEU A 22 3.36 2.76 4.54
N ALA A 23 3.61 3.18 3.32
CA ALA A 23 3.38 4.56 2.91
C ALA A 23 2.65 4.57 1.58
N LEU A 24 1.75 5.53 1.43
CA LEU A 24 0.96 5.70 0.22
C LEU A 24 0.87 7.18 -0.09
N ILE A 25 1.05 7.53 -1.35
CA ILE A 25 0.77 8.86 -1.84
C ILE A 25 0.12 8.76 -3.21
N GLY A 26 -0.98 9.49 -3.40
CA GLY A 26 -1.72 9.51 -4.65
C GLY A 26 -2.03 10.93 -5.09
N GLU A 27 -1.92 11.18 -6.39
CA GLU A 27 -2.32 12.43 -7.01
C GLU A 27 -3.55 12.19 -7.87
N VAL A 28 -4.59 12.97 -7.63
CA VAL A 28 -5.85 12.91 -8.36
C VAL A 28 -5.96 14.14 -9.24
N THR A 29 -6.26 13.94 -10.52
CA THR A 29 -6.33 15.03 -11.49
C THR A 29 -7.66 15.07 -12.23
N VAL A 30 -8.01 16.26 -12.70
CA VAL A 30 -9.11 16.51 -13.63
C VAL A 30 -8.56 17.40 -14.74
N ALA A 31 -8.69 16.97 -15.98
CA ALA A 31 -8.17 17.70 -17.15
C ALA A 31 -6.69 18.09 -17.00
N GLY A 32 -5.90 17.18 -16.42
CA GLY A 32 -4.46 17.39 -16.22
C GLY A 32 -4.10 18.23 -15.02
N GLU A 33 -5.07 18.80 -14.29
CA GLU A 33 -4.81 19.59 -13.11
C GLU A 33 -5.07 18.80 -11.83
N ARG A 34 -4.17 18.93 -10.87
CA ARG A 34 -4.30 18.24 -9.58
C ARG A 34 -5.44 18.85 -8.78
N VAL A 35 -6.37 18.00 -8.35
CA VAL A 35 -7.52 18.39 -7.52
C VAL A 35 -7.42 17.82 -6.10
N ASP A 36 -6.62 16.79 -5.87
CA ASP A 36 -6.43 16.21 -4.55
C ASP A 36 -5.12 15.46 -4.46
N VAL A 37 -4.60 15.36 -3.25
CA VAL A 37 -3.48 14.49 -2.90
C VAL A 37 -3.90 13.66 -1.71
N VAL A 38 -3.87 12.34 -1.84
CA VAL A 38 -4.14 11.41 -0.74
C VAL A 38 -2.82 10.89 -0.20
N ARG A 39 -2.72 10.80 1.12
CA ARG A 39 -1.52 10.34 1.81
C ARG A 39 -1.89 9.46 2.98
N HIS A 40 -1.08 8.45 3.18
CA HIS A 40 -1.19 7.60 4.36
C HIS A 40 0.20 7.13 4.74
N LEU A 41 0.57 7.30 5.98
CA LEU A 41 1.82 6.77 6.53
C LEU A 41 1.48 5.95 7.76
N ASP A 42 1.84 4.69 7.72
CA ASP A 42 1.70 3.78 8.84
C ASP A 42 3.08 3.27 9.22
N GLU A 43 3.73 3.99 10.13
CA GLU A 43 5.06 3.65 10.60
C GLU A 43 4.97 2.86 11.90
N VAL A 44 5.40 1.61 11.85
CA VAL A 44 5.43 0.72 13.02
C VAL A 44 6.71 0.95 13.83
N ALA A 45 7.83 1.13 13.16
CA ALA A 45 9.13 1.34 13.78
C ALA A 45 10.08 2.05 12.81
N SER A 46 11.18 2.58 13.33
CA SER A 46 12.19 3.22 12.48
C SER A 46 12.96 2.18 11.67
N VAL A 47 13.33 2.53 10.46
CA VAL A 47 14.15 1.67 9.60
C VAL A 47 15.45 1.32 10.32
N GLY A 48 15.76 0.03 10.39
CA GLY A 48 16.96 -0.46 11.08
C GLY A 48 16.75 -0.87 12.52
N ASP A 49 15.54 -0.70 13.08
CA ASP A 49 15.26 -1.08 14.47
C ASP A 49 15.37 -2.59 14.71
N ASN A 50 15.07 -3.39 13.69
CA ASN A 50 15.19 -4.86 13.75
C ASN A 50 14.53 -5.47 14.99
N LEU A 51 13.21 -5.27 15.08
CA LEU A 51 12.42 -5.79 16.19
C LEU A 51 12.37 -7.33 16.15
N LYS A 52 12.32 -7.97 17.30
CA LYS A 52 12.25 -9.44 17.39
C LYS A 52 10.82 -9.95 17.44
N VAL A 53 9.89 -9.09 17.83
CA VAL A 53 8.47 -9.40 17.96
C VAL A 53 7.67 -8.16 17.59
N ALA A 54 6.37 -8.36 17.33
CA ALA A 54 5.47 -7.24 17.07
C ALA A 54 5.45 -6.28 18.26
N PRO A 55 5.43 -4.97 18.03
CA PRO A 55 5.34 -4.00 19.12
C PRO A 55 4.05 -4.18 19.92
N GLN A 56 4.10 -3.83 21.20
CA GLN A 56 2.93 -3.82 22.03
C GLN A 56 1.89 -2.85 21.45
N GLY A 57 0.63 -3.30 21.36
CA GLY A 57 -0.45 -2.50 20.80
C GLY A 57 -0.56 -2.56 19.29
N TYR A 58 0.28 -3.37 18.64
CA TYR A 58 0.18 -3.55 17.18
C TYR A 58 -1.17 -4.14 16.79
N ASN A 59 -1.80 -3.53 15.76
CA ASN A 59 -3.07 -4.02 15.24
C ASN A 59 -2.83 -5.09 14.17
N PRO A 60 -3.19 -6.36 14.41
CA PRO A 60 -2.98 -7.43 13.42
C PRO A 60 -3.91 -7.30 12.20
N ASN A 61 -5.00 -6.53 12.29
CA ASN A 61 -5.92 -6.28 11.18
C ASN A 61 -5.59 -4.95 10.51
N ARG A 62 -4.35 -4.80 10.10
CA ARG A 62 -3.78 -3.58 9.57
C ARG A 62 -4.16 -3.39 8.10
N ASN A 63 -5.37 -2.91 7.89
CA ASN A 63 -5.87 -2.60 6.55
C ASN A 63 -5.83 -1.09 6.31
N VAL A 64 -5.46 -0.70 5.10
CA VAL A 64 -5.50 0.70 4.68
C VAL A 64 -6.71 0.88 3.79
N GLU A 65 -7.52 1.88 4.08
CA GLU A 65 -8.62 2.29 3.24
C GLU A 65 -8.68 3.81 3.21
N ILE A 66 -8.59 4.40 2.03
CA ILE A 66 -8.56 5.85 1.87
C ILE A 66 -9.39 6.25 0.67
N GLU A 67 -10.14 7.35 0.80
CA GLU A 67 -10.99 7.89 -0.26
C GLU A 67 -10.52 9.28 -0.64
N SER A 68 -10.44 9.54 -1.94
CA SER A 68 -10.07 10.84 -2.47
C SER A 68 -11.29 11.71 -2.76
N ALA A 69 -11.06 12.97 -3.08
CA ALA A 69 -12.04 13.82 -3.74
C ALA A 69 -12.34 13.27 -5.14
N GLU A 70 -13.42 13.76 -5.75
CA GLU A 70 -13.78 13.37 -7.11
C GLU A 70 -12.70 13.77 -8.11
N GLY A 71 -12.36 12.86 -9.00
CA GLY A 71 -11.37 13.10 -10.04
C GLY A 71 -11.55 12.17 -11.21
N GLU A 72 -10.73 12.39 -12.24
CA GLU A 72 -10.75 11.61 -13.48
C GLU A 72 -9.58 10.63 -13.56
N SER A 73 -8.43 11.02 -13.06
CA SER A 73 -7.21 10.23 -13.16
C SER A 73 -6.50 10.13 -11.81
N LEU A 74 -5.77 9.05 -11.61
CA LEU A 74 -5.03 8.78 -10.37
C LEU A 74 -3.64 8.29 -10.71
N THR A 75 -2.64 8.86 -10.04
CA THR A 75 -1.28 8.29 -10.00
C THR A 75 -0.98 7.95 -8.55
N LEU A 76 -0.74 6.67 -8.28
CA LEU A 76 -0.59 6.15 -6.93
C LEU A 76 0.76 5.49 -6.75
N TYR A 77 1.43 5.84 -5.65
CA TYR A 77 2.67 5.19 -5.21
C TYR A 77 2.44 4.54 -3.86
N ILE A 78 2.81 3.27 -3.76
CA ILE A 78 2.72 2.51 -2.53
C ILE A 78 4.13 2.00 -2.19
N TYR A 79 4.56 2.23 -0.96
CA TYR A 79 5.86 1.80 -0.47
C TYR A 79 5.68 0.84 0.67
N VAL A 80 6.27 -0.34 0.55
CA VAL A 80 6.35 -1.33 1.62
C VAL A 80 7.81 -1.36 2.07
N ILE A 81 8.08 -0.83 3.25
CA ILE A 81 9.44 -0.53 3.69
C ILE A 81 9.78 -1.41 4.90
N PRO A 82 10.72 -2.36 4.75
CA PRO A 82 11.12 -3.19 5.89
C PRO A 82 11.92 -2.37 6.90
N HIS A 83 11.51 -2.39 8.15
CA HIS A 83 12.32 -1.88 9.26
C HIS A 83 13.00 -3.01 10.02
N THR A 84 12.58 -4.24 9.78
CA THR A 84 13.08 -5.45 10.42
C THR A 84 13.22 -6.54 9.37
N LEU A 85 14.44 -7.02 9.20
CA LEU A 85 14.73 -8.07 8.23
C LEU A 85 14.32 -9.45 8.77
N PRO A 86 14.07 -10.43 7.88
CA PRO A 86 13.80 -11.80 8.32
C PRO A 86 14.94 -12.35 9.17
N LEU A 87 14.60 -13.11 10.19
CA LEU A 87 15.59 -13.78 11.05
C LEU A 87 16.27 -14.92 10.30
N SER A 88 15.52 -15.64 9.48
CA SER A 88 16.06 -16.72 8.66
C SER A 88 16.65 -16.18 7.37
N ARG A 89 17.70 -16.83 6.86
CA ARG A 89 18.28 -16.54 5.55
C ARG A 89 17.92 -17.61 4.53
N ALA A 90 17.13 -18.60 4.92
CA ALA A 90 16.68 -19.66 4.02
C ALA A 90 15.61 -19.14 3.06
N VAL A 91 15.82 -19.34 1.76
CA VAL A 91 14.90 -18.86 0.72
C VAL A 91 13.50 -19.45 0.92
N GLU A 92 13.42 -20.71 1.32
CA GLU A 92 12.14 -21.39 1.54
C GLU A 92 11.34 -20.79 2.68
N GLU A 93 12.00 -20.19 3.67
CA GLU A 93 11.36 -19.56 4.83
C GLU A 93 11.07 -18.08 4.62
N CYS A 94 11.68 -17.49 3.60
CA CYS A 94 11.56 -16.06 3.31
C CYS A 94 10.92 -15.80 1.94
N ARG A 95 9.86 -16.54 1.66
CA ARG A 95 9.12 -16.36 0.40
C ARG A 95 8.42 -15.01 0.38
N PRO A 96 8.22 -14.43 -0.80
CA PRO A 96 7.40 -13.22 -0.91
C PRO A 96 6.02 -13.44 -0.31
N PHE A 97 5.51 -12.43 0.35
CA PHE A 97 4.14 -12.47 0.88
C PHE A 97 3.20 -11.69 -0.02
N ASP A 98 1.92 -11.97 0.11
CA ASP A 98 0.88 -11.43 -0.74
C ASP A 98 0.29 -10.16 -0.13
N MET A 99 0.09 -9.14 -0.97
CA MET A 99 -0.60 -7.90 -0.61
C MET A 99 -1.59 -7.57 -1.70
N ARG A 100 -2.86 -7.41 -1.34
CA ARG A 100 -3.90 -7.06 -2.30
C ARG A 100 -4.10 -5.55 -2.33
N VAL A 101 -4.11 -4.99 -3.52
CA VAL A 101 -4.44 -3.60 -3.76
C VAL A 101 -5.71 -3.55 -4.61
N THR A 102 -6.72 -2.86 -4.11
CA THR A 102 -8.00 -2.65 -4.80
C THR A 102 -8.26 -1.16 -4.93
N ILE A 103 -8.59 -0.71 -6.13
CA ILE A 103 -8.94 0.69 -6.37
C ILE A 103 -10.30 0.72 -7.07
N LYS A 104 -11.21 1.49 -6.51
CA LYS A 104 -12.50 1.78 -7.12
C LYS A 104 -12.54 3.24 -7.55
N HIS A 105 -13.16 3.47 -8.71
CA HIS A 105 -13.48 4.81 -9.20
C HIS A 105 -14.99 4.93 -9.19
N GLY A 106 -15.54 5.60 -8.20
CA GLY A 106 -16.95 5.52 -7.87
C GLY A 106 -17.32 4.08 -7.50
N ASP A 107 -18.29 3.52 -8.18
CA ASP A 107 -18.73 2.13 -7.96
C ASP A 107 -17.96 1.10 -8.79
N ASN A 108 -17.07 1.54 -9.68
CA ASN A 108 -16.36 0.67 -10.59
C ASN A 108 -15.00 0.28 -10.03
N THR A 109 -14.73 -1.02 -9.96
CA THR A 109 -13.41 -1.52 -9.63
C THR A 109 -12.51 -1.38 -10.85
N ILE A 110 -11.48 -0.53 -10.76
CA ILE A 110 -10.54 -0.27 -11.84
C ILE A 110 -9.22 -1.00 -11.67
N TYR A 111 -8.95 -1.49 -10.46
CA TYR A 111 -7.72 -2.20 -10.15
C TYR A 111 -7.99 -3.17 -9.00
N ASN A 112 -7.57 -4.42 -9.16
CA ASN A 112 -7.68 -5.43 -8.12
C ASN A 112 -6.62 -6.49 -8.39
N ARG A 113 -5.49 -6.38 -7.72
CA ARG A 113 -4.36 -7.28 -7.91
C ARG A 113 -3.68 -7.65 -6.61
N HIS A 114 -3.12 -8.85 -6.61
CA HIS A 114 -2.20 -9.31 -5.59
C HIS A 114 -0.78 -8.96 -6.03
N HIS A 115 0.00 -8.41 -5.10
CA HIS A 115 1.40 -8.12 -5.32
C HIS A 115 2.23 -9.00 -4.41
N GLU A 116 3.26 -9.63 -4.96
CA GLU A 116 4.23 -10.38 -4.18
C GLU A 116 5.29 -9.44 -3.65
N ILE A 117 5.39 -9.36 -2.33
CA ILE A 117 6.30 -8.44 -1.65
C ILE A 117 7.52 -9.20 -1.18
N ASN A 118 8.70 -8.79 -1.62
CA ASN A 118 9.95 -9.37 -1.19
C ASN A 118 10.21 -9.06 0.29
N GLN A 119 10.46 -10.09 1.09
CA GLN A 119 10.61 -9.92 2.53
C GLN A 119 11.85 -9.10 2.92
N TRP A 120 12.88 -9.09 2.09
CA TRP A 120 14.15 -8.41 2.38
C TRP A 120 14.14 -6.95 1.96
N SER A 121 13.61 -6.66 0.77
CA SER A 121 13.65 -5.33 0.17
C SER A 121 12.33 -4.56 0.26
N GLY A 122 11.23 -5.25 0.60
CA GLY A 122 9.92 -4.66 0.45
C GLY A 122 9.57 -4.48 -1.02
N ASP A 123 8.78 -3.46 -1.32
CA ASP A 123 8.45 -3.14 -2.71
C ASP A 123 7.99 -1.69 -2.85
N ASN A 124 8.11 -1.18 -4.07
CA ASN A 124 7.56 0.10 -4.48
C ASN A 124 6.60 -0.18 -5.64
N ILE A 125 5.34 0.19 -5.47
CA ILE A 125 4.31 -0.08 -6.46
C ILE A 125 3.85 1.24 -7.03
N GLU A 126 3.85 1.36 -8.37
CA GLU A 126 3.32 2.52 -9.07
C GLU A 126 2.11 2.09 -9.89
N ILE A 127 0.98 2.79 -9.68
CA ILE A 127 -0.27 2.50 -10.38
C ILE A 127 -0.76 3.79 -11.00
N LYS A 128 -1.03 3.76 -12.31
CA LYS A 128 -1.60 4.90 -13.03
C LYS A 128 -2.92 4.51 -13.63
N PHE A 129 -3.93 5.31 -13.36
CA PHE A 129 -5.22 5.21 -14.03
C PHE A 129 -5.49 6.53 -14.73
N GLU A 130 -5.60 6.47 -16.04
CA GLU A 130 -5.98 7.64 -16.84
C GLU A 130 -7.43 7.44 -17.28
N GLY A 131 -8.30 8.32 -16.83
CA GLY A 131 -9.69 8.30 -17.20
C GLY A 131 -9.86 8.53 -18.71
N ILE A 132 -10.79 7.83 -19.33
CA ILE A 132 -11.07 7.92 -20.76
C ILE A 132 -12.27 8.82 -21.02
#